data_3adb20b738e5435cf8cde075968239bf
#
_entry.id   3adb20b738e5435cf8cde075968239bf
#
_cell.length_a   1.000
_cell.length_b   1.000
_cell.length_c   1.000
_cell.angle_alpha   90.00
_cell.angle_beta   90.00
_cell.angle_gamma   90.00
#
_symmetry.space_group_name_H-M   'P 1'
#
loop_
_entity.id
_entity.type
_entity.pdbx_description
1 polymer ?
#
loop_
_entity_poly.entity_id
_entity_poly.type
_entity_poly.pdbx_seq_one_letter_code
_entity_poly.pdbx_strand_id
1 'polypeptide(L)'
;GIEGFCCWHYWMGNGKRLLQRPFDEVLNSGKPNFPFCLAWANHDWKTNTWKNKGGNQMICEQKYPGDDDYIAHFNYVLKAFRDHRYMTVDGKPLFLIFDPYHFKDITHFIQLWRDLAKESGLKGIYFVAMCSATTTVKRNEDGTLSRVVPNLDSASEVYESFIKIGFDGINPMGKNR
;
A
#
# COMPACT_ATOMS: atom_id res chain seq x y z
N GLY A 1 6.79 0.14 -23.91
CA GLY A 1 5.34 0.25 -23.75
C GLY A 1 4.92 0.20 -22.29
N ILE A 2 3.62 0.24 -22.02
CA ILE A 2 3.05 0.05 -20.68
C ILE A 2 2.72 -1.44 -20.55
N GLU A 3 3.17 -2.08 -19.47
CA GLU A 3 2.99 -3.51 -19.26
C GLU A 3 1.87 -3.85 -18.26
N GLY A 4 1.39 -2.86 -17.51
CA GLY A 4 0.29 -3.02 -16.55
C GLY A 4 -0.13 -1.70 -15.92
N PHE A 5 -1.27 -1.70 -15.23
CA PHE A 5 -1.79 -0.57 -14.48
C PHE A 5 -1.64 -0.81 -12.98
N CYS A 6 -1.21 0.20 -12.25
CA CYS A 6 -1.29 0.24 -10.81
C CYS A 6 -2.56 1.00 -10.41
N CYS A 7 -3.57 0.30 -9.94
CA CYS A 7 -4.86 0.89 -9.57
C CYS A 7 -4.84 1.36 -8.11
N TRP A 8 -5.23 2.60 -7.88
CA TRP A 8 -5.43 3.10 -6.53
C TRP A 8 -6.60 2.41 -5.85
N HIS A 9 -6.34 1.92 -4.64
CA HIS A 9 -7.29 1.26 -3.78
C HIS A 9 -7.43 2.03 -2.47
N TYR A 10 -8.66 2.22 -2.00
CA TYR A 10 -8.97 3.04 -0.83
C TYR A 10 -9.78 2.25 0.19
N TRP A 11 -9.08 1.69 1.17
CA TRP A 11 -9.66 1.08 2.36
C TRP A 11 -9.33 1.96 3.55
N MET A 12 -10.36 2.61 4.13
CA MET A 12 -10.20 3.64 5.17
C MET A 12 -10.34 3.10 6.59
N GLY A 13 -10.46 1.78 6.74
CA GLY A 13 -10.73 1.09 8.00
C GLY A 13 -12.23 0.94 8.31
N ASN A 14 -12.55 -0.01 9.21
CA ASN A 14 -13.92 -0.40 9.57
C ASN A 14 -14.78 -0.76 8.35
N GLY A 15 -14.20 -1.44 7.36
CA GLY A 15 -14.87 -1.82 6.12
C GLY A 15 -15.21 -0.65 5.18
N LYS A 16 -14.83 0.58 5.51
CA LYS A 16 -15.13 1.76 4.69
C LYS A 16 -14.24 1.81 3.46
N ARG A 17 -14.85 1.82 2.29
CA ARG A 17 -14.21 1.92 0.98
C ARG A 17 -14.59 3.21 0.27
N LEU A 18 -13.65 3.78 -0.48
CA LEU A 18 -13.89 4.96 -1.31
C LEU A 18 -13.48 4.65 -2.74
N LEU A 19 -14.17 5.25 -3.72
CA LEU A 19 -13.87 5.16 -5.15
C LEU A 19 -13.68 3.71 -5.65
N GLN A 20 -14.31 2.73 -5.02
CA GLN A 20 -14.14 1.31 -5.35
C GLN A 20 -14.78 0.90 -6.69
N ARG A 21 -15.83 1.61 -7.12
CA ARG A 21 -16.65 1.22 -8.28
C ARG A 21 -15.84 1.00 -9.57
N PRO A 22 -14.92 1.89 -10.00
CA PRO A 22 -14.16 1.67 -11.21
C PRO A 22 -13.35 0.38 -11.20
N PHE A 23 -12.73 0.05 -10.05
CA PHE A 23 -11.98 -1.18 -9.91
C PHE A 23 -12.88 -2.42 -9.84
N ASP A 24 -13.98 -2.34 -9.08
CA ASP A 24 -14.96 -3.43 -8.99
C ASP A 24 -15.53 -3.77 -10.39
N GLU A 25 -15.79 -2.78 -11.23
CA GLU A 25 -16.26 -2.98 -12.61
C GLU A 25 -15.20 -3.66 -13.49
N VAL A 26 -13.93 -3.25 -13.40
CA VAL A 26 -12.82 -3.89 -14.12
C VAL A 26 -12.69 -5.36 -13.70
N LEU A 27 -12.79 -5.63 -12.40
CA LEU A 27 -12.68 -6.98 -11.85
C LEU A 27 -13.88 -7.86 -12.25
N ASN A 28 -15.10 -7.33 -12.17
CA ASN A 28 -16.32 -8.08 -12.47
C ASN A 28 -16.53 -8.32 -13.96
N SER A 29 -16.22 -7.34 -14.80
CA SER A 29 -16.38 -7.45 -16.26
C SER A 29 -15.28 -8.28 -16.94
N GLY A 30 -14.14 -8.47 -16.29
CA GLY A 30 -12.95 -9.07 -16.92
C GLY A 30 -12.29 -8.15 -17.97
N LYS A 31 -12.68 -6.87 -18.05
CA LYS A 31 -12.20 -5.94 -19.07
C LYS A 31 -11.63 -4.66 -18.45
N PRO A 32 -10.58 -4.05 -19.07
CA PRO A 32 -9.80 -4.61 -20.18
C PRO A 32 -9.03 -5.87 -19.76
N ASN A 33 -8.75 -6.76 -20.70
CA ASN A 33 -7.83 -7.87 -20.47
C ASN A 33 -6.38 -7.37 -20.52
N PHE A 34 -5.98 -6.71 -19.45
CA PHE A 34 -4.67 -6.06 -19.32
C PHE A 34 -4.16 -6.20 -17.88
N PRO A 35 -2.85 -6.44 -17.66
CA PRO A 35 -2.31 -6.63 -16.32
C PRO A 35 -2.53 -5.44 -15.38
N PHE A 36 -2.81 -5.73 -14.11
CA PHE A 36 -2.96 -4.71 -13.07
C PHE A 36 -2.45 -5.17 -11.71
N CYS A 37 -2.16 -4.24 -10.84
CA CYS A 37 -1.96 -4.44 -9.40
C CYS A 37 -2.66 -3.35 -8.61
N LEU A 38 -2.67 -3.48 -7.29
CA LEU A 38 -3.27 -2.52 -6.37
C LEU A 38 -2.20 -1.74 -5.60
N ALA A 39 -2.42 -0.44 -5.43
CA ALA A 39 -1.72 0.40 -4.49
C ALA A 39 -2.72 0.95 -3.46
N TRP A 40 -2.54 0.58 -2.20
CA TRP A 40 -3.38 1.08 -1.13
C TRP A 40 -2.97 2.49 -0.73
N ALA A 41 -3.85 3.46 -1.04
CA ALA A 41 -3.69 4.87 -0.67
C ALA A 41 -4.16 5.08 0.79
N ASN A 42 -3.38 4.56 1.72
CA ASN A 42 -3.65 4.53 3.16
C ASN A 42 -3.31 5.84 3.86
N HIS A 43 -3.97 6.92 3.50
CA HIS A 43 -3.76 8.24 4.10
C HIS A 43 -5.07 9.00 4.29
N ASP A 44 -5.05 9.97 5.21
CA ASP A 44 -6.16 10.88 5.45
C ASP A 44 -6.52 11.71 4.22
N TRP A 45 -7.80 11.94 4.02
CA TRP A 45 -8.29 12.92 3.06
C TRP A 45 -8.69 14.21 3.77
N LYS A 46 -8.05 15.31 3.37
CA LYS A 46 -8.27 16.66 3.91
C LYS A 46 -8.56 17.64 2.78
N THR A 47 -9.24 18.74 3.11
CA THR A 47 -9.62 19.76 2.10
C THR A 47 -8.42 20.39 1.39
N ASN A 48 -7.26 20.49 2.04
CA ASN A 48 -6.02 20.98 1.46
C ASN A 48 -5.31 19.96 0.55
N THR A 49 -5.71 18.68 0.58
CA THR A 49 -5.14 17.65 -0.30
C THR A 49 -5.38 17.98 -1.78
N TRP A 50 -6.47 18.70 -2.09
CA TRP A 50 -6.92 18.99 -3.45
C TRP A 50 -6.89 20.49 -3.81
N LYS A 51 -6.75 21.37 -2.83
CA LYS A 51 -6.76 22.83 -3.05
C LYS A 51 -5.70 23.50 -2.17
N ASN A 52 -4.78 24.21 -2.79
CA ASN A 52 -3.76 25.01 -2.09
C ASN A 52 -4.33 26.16 -1.23
N LYS A 53 -5.64 26.42 -1.27
CA LYS A 53 -6.36 27.46 -0.52
C LYS A 53 -7.63 26.83 0.09
N GLY A 54 -7.55 26.37 1.29
CA GLY A 54 -8.69 25.85 2.06
C GLY A 54 -8.21 25.35 3.41
N GLY A 55 -9.08 25.37 4.43
CA GLY A 55 -8.75 24.89 5.77
C GLY A 55 -8.31 23.42 5.74
N ASN A 56 -7.59 23.00 6.74
CA ASN A 56 -7.13 21.61 6.92
C ASN A 56 -8.25 20.72 7.53
N GLN A 57 -9.47 20.81 6.96
CA GLN A 57 -10.61 20.05 7.46
C GLN A 57 -10.51 18.58 7.04
N MET A 58 -10.72 17.67 7.97
CA MET A 58 -10.78 16.23 7.72
C MET A 58 -12.03 15.89 6.89
N ILE A 59 -11.84 15.25 5.74
CA ILE A 59 -12.91 14.70 4.90
C ILE A 59 -13.11 13.23 5.24
N CYS A 60 -12.03 12.47 5.33
CA CYS A 60 -12.05 11.05 5.72
C CYS A 60 -10.73 10.69 6.38
N GLU A 61 -10.81 10.15 7.59
CA GLU A 61 -9.67 9.68 8.35
C GLU A 61 -9.32 8.25 7.94
N GLN A 62 -8.02 7.96 7.75
CA GLN A 62 -7.51 6.60 7.63
C GLN A 62 -7.40 5.97 9.01
N LYS A 63 -8.03 4.82 9.21
CA LYS A 63 -8.01 4.06 10.46
C LYS A 63 -7.37 2.69 10.26
N TYR A 64 -6.77 2.19 11.33
CA TYR A 64 -6.17 0.86 11.41
C TYR A 64 -6.74 0.15 12.65
N PRO A 65 -7.98 -0.40 12.57
CA PRO A 65 -8.72 -0.91 13.73
C PRO A 65 -8.19 -2.24 14.30
N GLY A 66 -7.27 -2.91 13.60
CA GLY A 66 -6.72 -4.21 14.00
C GLY A 66 -7.22 -5.38 13.15
N ASP A 67 -7.02 -6.59 13.65
CA ASP A 67 -7.09 -7.85 12.90
C ASP A 67 -8.40 -8.08 12.16
N ASP A 68 -9.54 -7.84 12.81
CA ASP A 68 -10.86 -8.06 12.17
C ASP A 68 -10.99 -7.22 10.88
N ASP A 69 -10.53 -5.97 10.91
CA ASP A 69 -10.56 -5.10 9.74
C ASP A 69 -9.49 -5.49 8.71
N TYR A 70 -8.30 -5.90 9.17
CA TYR A 70 -7.23 -6.37 8.27
C TYR A 70 -7.64 -7.63 7.52
N ILE A 71 -8.34 -8.56 8.19
CA ILE A 71 -8.90 -9.77 7.60
C ILE A 71 -10.02 -9.41 6.60
N ALA A 72 -10.91 -8.51 6.97
CA ALA A 72 -11.98 -8.04 6.08
C ALA A 72 -11.41 -7.37 4.82
N HIS A 73 -10.36 -6.56 4.97
CA HIS A 73 -9.63 -5.94 3.87
C HIS A 73 -8.97 -6.98 2.96
N PHE A 74 -8.26 -7.95 3.53
CA PHE A 74 -7.68 -9.06 2.78
C PHE A 74 -8.74 -9.83 1.98
N ASN A 75 -9.85 -10.21 2.60
CA ASN A 75 -10.92 -10.95 1.95
C ASN A 75 -11.53 -10.18 0.78
N TYR A 76 -11.63 -8.85 0.90
CA TYR A 76 -12.11 -8.00 -0.20
C TYR A 76 -11.16 -8.03 -1.40
N VAL A 77 -9.84 -7.93 -1.19
CA VAL A 77 -8.87 -7.90 -2.28
C VAL A 77 -8.48 -9.29 -2.79
N LEU A 78 -8.79 -10.36 -2.05
CA LEU A 78 -8.45 -11.73 -2.42
C LEU A 78 -9.00 -12.14 -3.80
N LYS A 79 -10.20 -11.64 -4.17
CA LYS A 79 -10.78 -11.86 -5.50
C LYS A 79 -9.87 -11.30 -6.60
N ALA A 80 -9.28 -10.11 -6.36
CA ALA A 80 -8.34 -9.51 -7.28
C ALA A 80 -7.04 -10.32 -7.36
N PHE A 81 -6.49 -10.75 -6.23
CA PHE A 81 -5.27 -11.57 -6.19
C PHE A 81 -5.38 -12.89 -6.95
N ARG A 82 -6.60 -13.41 -7.10
CA ARG A 82 -6.90 -14.64 -7.87
C ARG A 82 -7.22 -14.39 -9.34
N ASP A 83 -7.31 -13.14 -9.77
CA ASP A 83 -7.55 -12.80 -11.17
C ASP A 83 -6.27 -13.06 -11.99
N HIS A 84 -6.41 -13.72 -13.15
CA HIS A 84 -5.28 -14.07 -14.01
C HIS A 84 -4.50 -12.87 -14.55
N ARG A 85 -5.10 -11.68 -14.54
CA ARG A 85 -4.48 -10.41 -14.94
C ARG A 85 -3.68 -9.76 -13.81
N TYR A 86 -3.84 -10.25 -12.56
CA TYR A 86 -3.16 -9.62 -11.42
C TYR A 86 -1.65 -9.82 -11.49
N MET A 87 -0.89 -8.74 -11.39
CA MET A 87 0.57 -8.78 -11.47
C MET A 87 1.16 -9.50 -10.26
N THR A 88 2.13 -10.38 -10.52
CA THR A 88 2.80 -11.16 -9.48
C THR A 88 4.32 -11.06 -9.60
N VAL A 89 5.00 -11.22 -8.47
CA VAL A 89 6.46 -11.42 -8.41
C VAL A 89 6.71 -12.78 -7.77
N ASP A 90 7.40 -13.68 -8.45
CA ASP A 90 7.62 -15.09 -8.05
C ASP A 90 6.32 -15.83 -7.70
N GLY A 91 5.21 -15.45 -8.37
CA GLY A 91 3.88 -16.00 -8.15
C GLY A 91 3.19 -15.48 -6.88
N LYS A 92 3.71 -14.44 -6.24
CA LYS A 92 3.07 -13.71 -5.13
C LYS A 92 2.41 -12.45 -5.67
N PRO A 93 1.12 -12.19 -5.39
CA PRO A 93 0.45 -10.95 -5.78
C PRO A 93 1.23 -9.72 -5.31
N LEU A 94 1.38 -8.75 -6.20
CA LEU A 94 2.06 -7.47 -5.94
C LEU A 94 1.11 -6.49 -5.26
N PHE A 95 1.42 -6.05 -4.04
CA PHE A 95 0.60 -5.09 -3.31
C PHE A 95 1.45 -3.92 -2.80
N LEU A 96 1.09 -2.70 -3.21
CA LEU A 96 1.83 -1.51 -2.83
C LEU A 96 1.12 -0.79 -1.66
N ILE A 97 1.90 -0.26 -0.73
CA ILE A 97 1.41 0.57 0.39
C ILE A 97 1.98 1.97 0.23
N PHE A 98 1.08 2.96 0.09
CA PHE A 98 1.42 4.35 -0.22
C PHE A 98 2.09 5.07 0.95
N ASP A 99 1.52 4.94 2.15
CA ASP A 99 2.08 5.53 3.38
C ASP A 99 2.53 4.45 4.37
N PRO A 100 3.72 3.89 4.19
CA PRO A 100 4.28 2.91 5.12
C PRO A 100 4.77 3.56 6.42
N TYR A 101 4.84 4.90 6.48
CA TYR A 101 5.40 5.63 7.62
C TYR A 101 4.41 5.75 8.79
N HIS A 102 3.16 6.11 8.51
CA HIS A 102 2.17 6.40 9.55
C HIS A 102 1.32 5.19 9.96
N PHE A 103 1.52 4.04 9.33
CA PHE A 103 0.89 2.79 9.72
C PHE A 103 1.71 2.08 10.81
N LYS A 104 1.40 2.33 12.08
CA LYS A 104 2.20 1.82 13.22
C LYS A 104 2.28 0.30 13.28
N ASP A 105 1.17 -0.38 12.97
CA ASP A 105 1.04 -1.84 13.06
C ASP A 105 1.40 -2.59 11.77
N ILE A 106 2.17 -1.94 10.90
CA ILE A 106 2.44 -2.43 9.54
C ILE A 106 3.16 -3.78 9.51
N THR A 107 4.06 -4.04 10.45
CA THR A 107 4.81 -5.30 10.52
C THR A 107 3.86 -6.46 10.79
N HIS A 108 2.94 -6.29 11.75
CA HIS A 108 1.91 -7.28 12.05
C HIS A 108 0.95 -7.47 10.88
N PHE A 109 0.48 -6.38 10.27
CA PHE A 109 -0.37 -6.41 9.07
C PHE A 109 0.26 -7.22 7.93
N ILE A 110 1.54 -6.97 7.61
CA ILE A 110 2.27 -7.70 6.57
C ILE A 110 2.33 -9.19 6.89
N GLN A 111 2.64 -9.56 8.14
CA GLN A 111 2.72 -10.96 8.55
C GLN A 111 1.35 -11.63 8.48
N LEU A 112 0.31 -11.01 9.04
CA LEU A 112 -1.06 -11.52 9.01
C LEU A 112 -1.54 -11.77 7.57
N TRP A 113 -1.32 -10.82 6.67
CA TRP A 113 -1.73 -10.97 5.28
C TRP A 113 -0.96 -12.07 4.54
N ARG A 114 0.32 -12.28 4.86
CA ARG A 114 1.09 -13.40 4.31
C ARG A 114 0.56 -14.75 4.76
N ASP A 115 0.14 -14.84 6.01
CA ASP A 115 -0.42 -16.08 6.56
C ASP A 115 -1.80 -16.35 5.95
N LEU A 116 -2.69 -15.35 5.90
CA LEU A 116 -3.98 -15.43 5.21
C LEU A 116 -3.83 -15.80 3.72
N ALA A 117 -2.82 -15.27 3.05
CA ALA A 117 -2.54 -15.61 1.66
C ALA A 117 -2.19 -17.08 1.49
N LYS A 118 -1.32 -17.63 2.35
CA LYS A 118 -0.96 -19.06 2.35
C LYS A 118 -2.17 -19.94 2.65
N GLU A 119 -2.97 -19.61 3.65
CA GLU A 119 -4.22 -20.30 4.00
C GLU A 119 -5.22 -20.28 2.83
N SER A 120 -5.20 -19.22 2.03
CA SER A 120 -6.02 -19.07 0.83
C SER A 120 -5.46 -19.75 -0.42
N GLY A 121 -4.34 -20.48 -0.32
CA GLY A 121 -3.68 -21.20 -1.40
C GLY A 121 -2.77 -20.33 -2.30
N LEU A 122 -2.45 -19.09 -1.88
CA LEU A 122 -1.47 -18.25 -2.54
C LEU A 122 -0.06 -18.53 -2.01
N LYS A 123 0.99 -18.18 -2.77
CA LYS A 123 2.39 -18.33 -2.33
C LYS A 123 2.81 -17.29 -1.26
N GLY A 124 1.95 -16.38 -0.88
CA GLY A 124 2.20 -15.22 -0.05
C GLY A 124 1.82 -13.94 -0.79
N ILE A 125 2.31 -12.79 -0.31
CA ILE A 125 2.14 -11.48 -0.98
C ILE A 125 3.50 -10.82 -1.11
N TYR A 126 3.74 -10.16 -2.24
CA TYR A 126 4.90 -9.33 -2.48
C TYR A 126 4.55 -7.87 -2.13
N PHE A 127 5.01 -7.41 -0.97
CA PHE A 127 4.73 -6.05 -0.48
C PHE A 127 5.78 -5.05 -0.95
N VAL A 128 5.31 -3.92 -1.48
CA VAL A 128 6.17 -2.80 -1.90
C VAL A 128 5.83 -1.55 -1.10
N ALA A 129 6.84 -0.96 -0.44
CA ALA A 129 6.71 0.33 0.21
C ALA A 129 6.87 1.46 -0.83
N MET A 130 5.90 2.37 -0.91
CA MET A 130 6.02 3.57 -1.73
C MET A 130 6.69 4.65 -0.90
N CYS A 131 7.96 4.93 -1.19
CA CYS A 131 8.77 5.86 -0.43
C CYS A 131 9.15 7.08 -1.27
N SER A 132 9.14 8.26 -0.67
CA SER A 132 9.70 9.43 -1.35
C SER A 132 11.24 9.31 -1.39
N ALA A 133 11.84 9.43 -2.57
CA ALA A 133 13.31 9.50 -2.72
C ALA A 133 13.94 10.70 -1.98
N THR A 134 13.13 11.68 -1.58
CA THR A 134 13.57 12.84 -0.80
C THR A 134 13.21 12.74 0.68
N THR A 135 12.67 11.59 1.12
CA THR A 135 12.32 11.45 2.54
C THR A 135 13.59 11.35 3.39
N THR A 136 13.56 12.06 4.50
CA THR A 136 14.59 12.05 5.52
C THR A 136 14.10 11.34 6.78
N VAL A 137 13.10 10.47 6.63
CA VAL A 137 12.48 9.76 7.74
C VAL A 137 12.57 8.27 7.48
N LYS A 138 13.15 7.54 8.43
CA LYS A 138 13.19 6.07 8.44
C LYS A 138 12.28 5.54 9.55
N ARG A 139 11.88 4.29 9.41
CA ARG A 139 11.15 3.56 10.44
C ARG A 139 12.13 2.72 11.25
N ASN A 140 12.04 2.82 12.57
CA ASN A 140 12.82 2.02 13.50
C ASN A 140 12.15 0.66 13.74
N GLU A 141 12.88 -0.31 14.28
CA GLU A 141 12.36 -1.65 14.61
C GLU A 141 11.25 -1.62 15.65
N ASP A 142 11.27 -0.64 16.57
CA ASP A 142 10.22 -0.40 17.57
C ASP A 142 8.96 0.28 17.00
N GLY A 143 8.93 0.52 15.68
CA GLY A 143 7.82 1.17 14.99
C GLY A 143 7.81 2.69 15.06
N THR A 144 8.78 3.31 15.73
CA THR A 144 8.93 4.78 15.76
C THR A 144 9.53 5.31 14.46
N LEU A 145 9.38 6.61 14.24
CA LEU A 145 10.00 7.32 13.11
C LEU A 145 11.14 8.20 13.59
N SER A 146 12.27 8.12 12.92
CA SER A 146 13.41 9.01 13.18
C SER A 146 13.85 9.72 11.91
N ARG A 147 14.39 10.93 12.08
CA ARG A 147 14.99 11.68 10.97
C ARG A 147 16.34 11.12 10.60
N VAL A 148 16.60 11.09 9.30
CA VAL A 148 17.90 10.76 8.72
C VAL A 148 18.48 12.04 8.14
N VAL A 149 19.76 12.29 8.39
CA VAL A 149 20.45 13.44 7.80
C VAL A 149 20.59 13.19 6.30
N PRO A 150 20.14 14.10 5.42
CA PRO A 150 20.27 13.93 3.98
C PRO A 150 21.76 13.85 3.57
N ASN A 151 22.19 12.68 3.13
CA ASN A 151 23.49 12.42 2.55
C ASN A 151 23.35 11.36 1.44
N LEU A 152 24.44 10.94 0.82
CA LEU A 152 24.42 9.93 -0.25
C LEU A 152 23.88 8.57 0.22
N ASP A 153 24.03 8.25 1.51
CA ASP A 153 23.66 6.96 2.09
C ASP A 153 22.24 6.98 2.71
N SER A 154 21.65 8.16 2.91
CA SER A 154 20.37 8.29 3.60
C SER A 154 19.19 7.58 2.90
N ALA A 155 19.21 7.51 1.57
CA ALA A 155 18.20 6.80 0.82
C ALA A 155 18.27 5.28 1.07
N SER A 156 19.48 4.72 1.09
CA SER A 156 19.71 3.30 1.39
C SER A 156 19.26 2.99 2.82
N GLU A 157 19.61 3.82 3.79
CA GLU A 157 19.22 3.63 5.19
C GLU A 157 17.68 3.63 5.36
N VAL A 158 16.99 4.54 4.66
CA VAL A 158 15.51 4.57 4.66
C VAL A 158 14.94 3.30 4.04
N TYR A 159 15.45 2.89 2.88
CA TYR A 159 14.96 1.71 2.17
C TYR A 159 15.20 0.43 2.97
N GLU A 160 16.40 0.25 3.51
CA GLU A 160 16.70 -0.89 4.38
C GLU A 160 15.79 -0.98 5.60
N SER A 161 15.38 0.15 6.16
CA SER A 161 14.47 0.15 7.31
C SER A 161 13.11 -0.47 6.96
N PHE A 162 12.61 -0.30 5.73
CA PHE A 162 11.37 -0.94 5.29
C PHE A 162 11.55 -2.42 4.95
N ILE A 163 12.67 -2.80 4.37
CA ILE A 163 12.97 -4.22 4.12
C ILE A 163 13.06 -4.99 5.46
N LYS A 164 13.70 -4.43 6.47
CA LYS A 164 13.82 -5.05 7.81
C LYS A 164 12.47 -5.31 8.48
N ILE A 165 11.46 -4.48 8.25
CA ILE A 165 10.12 -4.66 8.82
C ILE A 165 9.20 -5.52 7.95
N GLY A 166 9.70 -6.06 6.85
CA GLY A 166 9.01 -7.10 6.09
C GLY A 166 8.55 -6.74 4.68
N PHE A 167 8.86 -5.56 4.15
CA PHE A 167 8.63 -5.30 2.72
C PHE A 167 9.60 -6.09 1.85
N ASP A 168 9.13 -6.51 0.68
CA ASP A 168 9.93 -7.24 -0.31
C ASP A 168 10.59 -6.29 -1.33
N GLY A 169 10.07 -5.09 -1.45
CA GLY A 169 10.57 -4.10 -2.40
C GLY A 169 10.21 -2.66 -2.04
N ILE A 170 10.86 -1.74 -2.75
CA ILE A 170 10.70 -0.29 -2.59
C ILE A 170 10.34 0.33 -3.94
N ASN A 171 9.34 1.20 -3.95
CA ASN A 171 9.05 2.09 -5.06
C ASN A 171 9.42 3.53 -4.69
N PRO A 172 10.59 4.04 -5.10
CA PRO A 172 10.98 5.41 -4.82
C PRO A 172 10.14 6.37 -5.66
N MET A 173 9.21 7.06 -5.02
CA MET A 173 8.44 8.12 -5.68
C MET A 173 9.29 9.38 -5.77
N GLY A 174 9.71 9.76 -6.99
CA GLY A 174 10.32 11.05 -7.25
C GLY A 174 9.34 12.20 -7.01
N LYS A 175 9.80 13.33 -6.45
CA LYS A 175 9.05 14.58 -6.62
C LYS A 175 9.11 14.93 -8.12
N ASN A 176 7.96 14.96 -8.77
CA ASN A 176 7.86 15.66 -10.03
C ASN A 176 8.30 17.11 -9.78
N ARG A 177 9.40 17.52 -10.38
CA ARG A 177 9.86 18.92 -10.40
C ARG A 177 8.99 19.73 -11.33
#